data_7143d20b4a14a075a809b2932e1eaf92
#
_entry.id   7143d20b4a14a075a809b2932e1eaf92
#
_cell.length_a   1.000
_cell.length_b   1.000
_cell.length_c   1.000
_cell.angle_alpha   90.00
_cell.angle_beta   90.00
_cell.angle_gamma   90.00
#
_symmetry.space_group_name_H-M   'P 1'
#
loop_
_entity.id
_entity.type
_entity.pdbx_description
1 polymer ?
#
loop_
_entity_poly.entity_id
_entity_poly.type
_entity_poly.pdbx_seq_one_letter_code
_entity_poly.pdbx_strand_id
1 'polypeptide(L)'
;MNKKTSRLQMRDQYLSRVAMLYKQVKKWVEDFDPKAQIAEENITIKEEPVEPYQATVLVINRPNYKIVRLIPRGRWIIGAEGRVDMKSDLGTETLIYVLEGGPAIRIDELTENGKVLNEGKSRPLAKDVAEGWVFVQNRQISMLPSLDSNLFHRLLEVLGR
;
A
#
# COMPACT_ATOMS: atom_id res chain seq x y z
N MET A 1 13.81 19.17 -14.57
CA MET A 1 12.70 19.10 -13.58
C MET A 1 13.25 19.37 -12.21
N ASN A 2 12.70 20.32 -11.46
CA ASN A 2 13.20 20.59 -10.13
C ASN A 2 12.69 19.53 -9.13
N LYS A 3 13.32 19.46 -7.96
CA LYS A 3 12.96 18.46 -6.93
C LYS A 3 11.52 18.59 -6.46
N LYS A 4 10.99 19.82 -6.35
CA LYS A 4 9.62 20.07 -5.91
C LYS A 4 8.60 19.47 -6.87
N THR A 5 8.76 19.67 -8.19
CA THR A 5 7.88 19.11 -9.20
C THR A 5 7.90 17.58 -9.16
N SER A 6 9.08 16.97 -9.02
CA SER A 6 9.23 15.54 -8.93
C SER A 6 8.51 14.96 -7.70
N ARG A 7 8.61 15.63 -6.55
CA ARG A 7 7.91 15.21 -5.32
C ARG A 7 6.40 15.28 -5.46
N LEU A 8 5.87 16.34 -6.08
CA LEU A 8 4.45 16.48 -6.33
C LEU A 8 3.94 15.40 -7.29
N GLN A 9 4.72 15.06 -8.31
CA GLN A 9 4.36 13.97 -9.22
C GLN A 9 4.34 12.62 -8.51
N MET A 10 5.27 12.36 -7.62
CA MET A 10 5.32 11.13 -6.82
C MET A 10 4.12 11.02 -5.89
N ARG A 11 3.75 12.12 -5.23
CA ARG A 11 2.56 12.20 -4.40
C ARG A 11 1.30 11.87 -5.21
N ASP A 12 1.14 12.53 -6.35
CA ASP A 12 -0.04 12.36 -7.20
C ASP A 12 -0.12 10.95 -7.77
N GLN A 13 1.02 10.35 -8.11
CA GLN A 13 1.09 8.98 -8.57
C GLN A 13 0.66 7.99 -7.46
N TYR A 14 1.11 8.23 -6.23
CA TYR A 14 0.67 7.43 -5.08
C TYR A 14 -0.83 7.54 -4.86
N LEU A 15 -1.37 8.76 -4.85
CA LEU A 15 -2.81 8.98 -4.67
C LEU A 15 -3.63 8.33 -5.78
N SER A 16 -3.12 8.35 -7.02
CA SER A 16 -3.76 7.67 -8.14
C SER A 16 -3.78 6.15 -7.95
N ARG A 17 -2.69 5.57 -7.46
CA ARG A 17 -2.61 4.13 -7.16
C ARG A 17 -3.58 3.73 -6.06
N VAL A 18 -3.71 4.56 -5.02
CA VAL A 18 -4.70 4.34 -3.96
C VAL A 18 -6.11 4.40 -4.50
N ALA A 19 -6.42 5.38 -5.36
CA ALA A 19 -7.73 5.51 -5.98
C ALA A 19 -8.10 4.29 -6.82
N MET A 20 -7.15 3.75 -7.58
CA MET A 20 -7.35 2.53 -8.36
C MET A 20 -7.61 1.33 -7.46
N LEU A 21 -6.87 1.20 -6.36
CA LEU A 21 -7.09 0.15 -5.36
C LEU A 21 -8.52 0.23 -4.82
N TYR A 22 -8.95 1.43 -4.42
CA TYR A 22 -10.29 1.62 -3.85
C TYR A 22 -11.40 1.30 -4.83
N LYS A 23 -11.20 1.61 -6.11
CA LYS A 23 -12.16 1.26 -7.16
C LYS A 23 -12.34 -0.26 -7.26
N GLN A 24 -11.26 -1.01 -7.20
CA GLN A 24 -11.29 -2.47 -7.22
C GLN A 24 -11.92 -3.02 -5.94
N VAL A 25 -11.53 -2.49 -4.79
CA VAL A 25 -12.07 -2.91 -3.48
C VAL A 25 -13.58 -2.72 -3.41
N LYS A 26 -14.08 -1.56 -3.85
CA LYS A 26 -15.53 -1.30 -3.87
C LYS A 26 -16.26 -2.35 -4.71
N LYS A 27 -15.72 -2.69 -5.86
CA LYS A 27 -16.30 -3.72 -6.74
C LYS A 27 -16.28 -5.10 -6.08
N TRP A 28 -15.16 -5.48 -5.49
CA TRP A 28 -15.03 -6.77 -4.82
C TRP A 28 -16.03 -6.89 -3.65
N VAL A 29 -16.11 -5.85 -2.82
CA VAL A 29 -17.02 -5.85 -1.67
C VAL A 29 -18.47 -5.93 -2.14
N GLU A 30 -18.85 -5.17 -3.15
CA GLU A 30 -20.20 -5.22 -3.71
C GLU A 30 -20.56 -6.62 -4.22
N ASP A 31 -19.60 -7.32 -4.85
CA ASP A 31 -19.82 -8.65 -5.40
C ASP A 31 -20.03 -9.72 -4.31
N PHE A 32 -19.27 -9.66 -3.21
CA PHE A 32 -19.40 -10.70 -2.19
C PHE A 32 -20.25 -10.31 -0.97
N ASP A 33 -20.54 -9.04 -0.77
CA ASP A 33 -21.44 -8.59 0.29
C ASP A 33 -22.22 -7.34 -0.15
N PRO A 34 -23.32 -7.51 -0.89
CA PRO A 34 -24.10 -6.35 -1.36
C PRO A 34 -24.69 -5.49 -0.24
N LYS A 35 -24.75 -6.00 0.99
CA LYS A 35 -25.27 -5.25 2.14
C LYS A 35 -24.19 -4.38 2.81
N ALA A 36 -22.94 -4.54 2.42
CA ALA A 36 -21.86 -3.72 2.96
C ALA A 36 -22.07 -2.26 2.59
N GLN A 37 -21.75 -1.39 3.54
CA GLN A 37 -21.75 0.05 3.33
C GLN A 37 -20.31 0.52 3.29
N ILE A 38 -19.98 1.32 2.29
CA ILE A 38 -18.64 1.88 2.12
C ILE A 38 -18.72 3.37 2.25
N ALA A 39 -17.94 3.93 3.16
CA ALA A 39 -17.84 5.37 3.38
C ALA A 39 -16.40 5.82 3.20
N GLU A 40 -16.21 7.11 3.04
CA GLU A 40 -14.88 7.72 2.90
C GLU A 40 -14.68 8.75 3.98
N GLU A 41 -13.46 8.77 4.55
CA GLU A 41 -13.03 9.76 5.52
C GLU A 41 -11.73 10.39 5.01
N ASN A 42 -11.48 11.64 5.36
CA ASN A 42 -10.25 12.32 4.95
C ASN A 42 -9.23 12.29 6.08
N ILE A 43 -7.98 12.08 5.73
CA ILE A 43 -6.85 12.20 6.65
C ILE A 43 -5.76 13.06 6.00
N THR A 44 -4.89 13.58 6.83
CA THR A 44 -3.71 14.30 6.37
C THR A 44 -2.50 13.39 6.52
N ILE A 45 -1.78 13.20 5.42
CA ILE A 45 -0.51 12.46 5.43
C ILE A 45 0.63 13.45 5.57
N LYS A 46 1.49 13.20 6.56
CA LYS A 46 2.70 13.98 6.79
C LYS A 46 3.90 13.06 6.54
N GLU A 47 4.57 13.25 5.42
CA GLU A 47 5.76 12.48 5.08
C GLU A 47 6.77 13.38 4.38
N GLU A 48 7.89 13.60 5.03
CA GLU A 48 8.94 14.40 4.41
C GLU A 48 9.59 13.62 3.25
N PRO A 49 10.01 14.30 2.21
CA PRO A 49 10.10 15.78 2.07
C PRO A 49 8.90 16.45 1.41
N VAL A 50 7.76 15.77 1.33
CA VAL A 50 6.55 16.30 0.70
C VAL A 50 5.76 17.13 1.71
N GLU A 51 5.16 18.23 1.25
CA GLU A 51 4.22 18.98 2.06
C GLU A 51 3.05 18.08 2.50
N PRO A 52 2.49 18.30 3.70
CA PRO A 52 1.31 17.54 4.13
C PRO A 52 0.20 17.59 3.09
N TYR A 53 -0.45 16.45 2.86
CA TYR A 53 -1.50 16.36 1.84
C TYR A 53 -2.65 15.49 2.31
N GLN A 54 -3.81 15.71 1.71
CA GLN A 54 -5.02 14.97 2.03
C GLN A 54 -5.06 13.63 1.31
N ALA A 55 -5.55 12.62 2.02
CA ALA A 55 -5.79 11.30 1.47
C ALA A 55 -7.10 10.75 2.01
N THR A 56 -7.62 9.72 1.37
CA THR A 56 -8.92 9.15 1.69
C THR A 56 -8.74 7.81 2.42
N VAL A 57 -9.42 7.66 3.55
CA VAL A 57 -9.60 6.37 4.23
C VAL A 57 -10.88 5.76 3.71
N LEU A 58 -10.82 4.50 3.29
CA LEU A 58 -12.00 3.75 2.89
C LEU A 58 -12.52 2.97 4.09
N VAL A 59 -13.78 3.17 4.45
CA VAL A 59 -14.40 2.53 5.62
C VAL A 59 -15.39 1.49 5.13
N ILE A 60 -15.16 0.22 5.47
CA ILE A 60 -16.02 -0.90 5.07
C ILE A 60 -16.79 -1.38 6.29
N ASN A 61 -18.11 -1.20 6.26
CA ASN A 61 -19.02 -1.61 7.31
C ASN A 61 -19.94 -2.69 6.78
N ARG A 62 -19.75 -3.92 7.26
CA ARG A 62 -20.56 -5.08 6.89
C ARG A 62 -21.46 -5.49 8.06
N PRO A 63 -22.72 -5.88 7.80
CA PRO A 63 -23.60 -6.37 8.87
C PRO A 63 -22.95 -7.54 9.61
N ASN A 64 -22.94 -7.47 10.95
CA ASN A 64 -22.41 -8.51 11.84
C ASN A 64 -20.89 -8.71 11.79
N TYR A 65 -20.16 -7.77 11.19
CA TYR A 65 -18.70 -7.78 11.15
C TYR A 65 -18.15 -6.50 11.76
N LYS A 66 -16.91 -6.55 12.20
CA LYS A 66 -16.20 -5.35 12.64
C LYS A 66 -15.88 -4.45 11.45
N ILE A 67 -15.85 -3.15 11.70
CA ILE A 67 -15.49 -2.18 10.67
C ILE A 67 -14.01 -2.37 10.32
N VAL A 68 -13.74 -2.40 9.01
CA VAL A 68 -12.37 -2.46 8.48
C VAL A 68 -12.11 -1.17 7.72
N ARG A 69 -10.98 -0.54 8.00
CA ARG A 69 -10.55 0.68 7.32
C ARG A 69 -9.31 0.41 6.48
N LEU A 70 -9.31 0.96 5.27
CA LEU A 70 -8.10 1.03 4.45
C LEU A 70 -7.51 2.42 4.62
N ILE A 71 -6.33 2.48 5.22
CA ILE A 71 -5.71 3.74 5.64
C ILE A 71 -4.42 3.95 4.85
N PRO A 72 -4.37 4.98 3.99
CA PRO A 72 -3.14 5.33 3.29
C PRO A 72 -2.07 5.76 4.29
N ARG A 73 -0.86 5.21 4.14
CA ARG A 73 0.26 5.51 5.04
C ARG A 73 1.37 6.31 4.37
N GLY A 74 1.24 6.54 3.07
CA GLY A 74 2.19 7.31 2.32
C GLY A 74 2.98 6.50 1.32
N ARG A 75 3.83 7.21 0.60
CA ARG A 75 4.66 6.65 -0.46
C ARG A 75 6.08 6.34 0.01
N TRP A 76 6.59 7.13 0.96
CA TRP A 76 8.00 7.03 1.35
C TRP A 76 8.24 5.89 2.33
N ILE A 77 8.27 4.66 1.78
CA ILE A 77 8.64 3.46 2.54
C ILE A 77 9.77 2.74 1.81
N ILE A 78 10.59 2.03 2.57
CA ILE A 78 11.75 1.35 2.01
C ILE A 78 11.31 0.23 1.07
N GLY A 79 11.80 0.29 -0.17
CA GLY A 79 11.61 -0.77 -1.16
C GLY A 79 10.27 -0.82 -1.84
N ALA A 80 9.33 0.06 -1.52
CA ALA A 80 8.01 0.06 -2.13
C ALA A 80 7.60 1.46 -2.57
N GLU A 81 6.56 1.53 -3.39
CA GLU A 81 6.08 2.77 -3.99
C GLU A 81 4.83 3.33 -3.30
N GLY A 82 4.38 2.69 -2.23
CA GLY A 82 3.25 3.16 -1.46
C GLY A 82 2.74 2.10 -0.50
N ARG A 83 2.01 2.53 0.52
CA ARG A 83 1.48 1.65 1.56
C ARG A 83 0.05 2.02 1.92
N VAL A 84 -0.78 1.01 2.10
CA VAL A 84 -2.12 1.12 2.66
C VAL A 84 -2.26 0.03 3.73
N ASP A 85 -2.71 0.41 4.91
CA ASP A 85 -3.01 -0.55 5.96
C ASP A 85 -4.50 -0.88 5.98
N MET A 86 -4.82 -2.16 6.11
CA MET A 86 -6.16 -2.62 6.44
C MET A 86 -6.22 -2.82 7.95
N LYS A 87 -7.09 -2.08 8.63
CA LYS A 87 -7.12 -2.06 10.10
C LYS A 87 -8.52 -2.27 10.64
N SER A 88 -8.62 -3.07 11.70
CA SER A 88 -9.82 -3.22 12.52
C SER A 88 -9.41 -3.34 13.99
N ASP A 89 -10.40 -3.57 14.88
CA ASP A 89 -10.10 -3.84 16.29
C ASP A 89 -9.31 -5.13 16.50
N LEU A 90 -9.30 -6.04 15.53
CA LEU A 90 -8.61 -7.32 15.62
C LEU A 90 -7.15 -7.25 15.17
N GLY A 91 -6.75 -6.22 14.43
CA GLY A 91 -5.37 -6.09 13.99
C GLY A 91 -5.20 -5.24 12.75
N THR A 92 -4.03 -5.33 12.18
CA THR A 92 -3.65 -4.58 10.98
C THR A 92 -2.94 -5.52 10.01
N GLU A 93 -3.33 -5.42 8.73
CA GLU A 93 -2.65 -6.09 7.62
C GLU A 93 -2.13 -5.03 6.65
N THR A 94 -0.97 -5.25 6.07
CA THR A 94 -0.30 -4.24 5.26
C THR A 94 -0.31 -4.60 3.78
N LEU A 95 -0.73 -3.63 2.97
CA LEU A 95 -0.66 -3.68 1.51
C LEU A 95 0.40 -2.68 1.05
N ILE A 96 1.23 -3.09 0.09
CA ILE A 96 2.20 -2.18 -0.52
C ILE A 96 2.06 -2.22 -2.04
N TYR A 97 2.38 -1.10 -2.67
CA TYR A 97 2.48 -1.04 -4.14
C TYR A 97 3.94 -1.26 -4.52
N VAL A 98 4.17 -2.19 -5.42
CA VAL A 98 5.52 -2.53 -5.87
C VAL A 98 5.60 -2.44 -7.38
N LEU A 99 6.78 -2.12 -7.88
CA LEU A 99 7.09 -2.20 -9.29
C LEU A 99 7.42 -3.66 -9.64
N GLU A 100 7.52 -3.94 -10.93
CA GLU A 100 7.89 -5.26 -11.39
C GLU A 100 9.19 -5.74 -10.71
N GLY A 101 9.19 -6.98 -10.23
CA GLY A 101 10.30 -7.53 -9.46
C GLY A 101 10.16 -7.33 -7.95
N GLY A 102 9.10 -6.65 -7.51
CA GLY A 102 8.83 -6.42 -6.10
C GLY A 102 9.66 -5.31 -5.48
N PRO A 103 9.67 -5.24 -4.14
CA PRO A 103 10.46 -4.23 -3.42
C PRO A 103 11.94 -4.32 -3.80
N ALA A 104 12.59 -3.16 -3.84
CA ALA A 104 13.99 -3.08 -4.20
C ALA A 104 14.77 -2.30 -3.15
N ILE A 105 16.01 -2.71 -2.92
CA ILE A 105 16.96 -1.98 -2.09
C ILE A 105 17.97 -1.34 -3.02
N ARG A 106 18.17 -0.04 -2.87
CA ARG A 106 19.26 0.66 -3.57
C ARG A 106 20.57 0.30 -2.89
N ILE A 107 21.52 -0.20 -3.67
CA ILE A 107 22.77 -0.71 -3.14
C ILE A 107 23.59 0.41 -2.50
N ASP A 108 23.49 1.63 -3.01
CA ASP A 108 24.17 2.80 -2.45
C ASP A 108 23.71 3.15 -1.02
N GLU A 109 22.55 2.63 -0.58
CA GLU A 109 22.05 2.82 0.78
C GLU A 109 22.62 1.79 1.76
N LEU A 110 23.32 0.77 1.28
CA LEU A 110 23.84 -0.33 2.07
C LEU A 110 25.36 -0.23 2.32
N THR A 111 25.90 0.97 2.36
CA THR A 111 27.35 1.15 2.48
C THR A 111 27.80 1.07 3.93
N GLU A 112 28.81 0.24 4.19
CA GLU A 112 29.57 0.32 5.42
C GLU A 112 30.51 1.53 5.33
N ASN A 113 30.65 2.28 6.39
CA ASN A 113 31.52 3.44 6.48
C ASN A 113 31.23 4.57 5.47
N GLY A 114 30.00 4.66 4.99
CA GLY A 114 29.59 5.74 4.11
C GLY A 114 30.14 5.67 2.68
N LYS A 115 30.70 4.55 2.27
CA LYS A 115 31.19 4.36 0.89
C LYS A 115 30.12 3.68 0.05
N VAL A 116 29.82 4.29 -1.10
CA VAL A 116 28.85 3.74 -2.05
C VAL A 116 29.54 2.67 -2.90
N LEU A 117 29.03 1.41 -2.82
CA LEU A 117 29.60 0.29 -3.56
C LEU A 117 29.06 0.19 -4.98
N ASN A 118 27.79 0.52 -5.21
CA ASN A 118 27.14 0.46 -6.53
C ASN A 118 26.12 1.57 -6.63
N GLU A 119 26.52 2.73 -7.13
CA GLU A 119 25.66 3.90 -7.23
C GLU A 119 24.45 3.67 -8.13
N GLY A 120 23.26 4.04 -7.64
CA GLY A 120 22.03 4.08 -8.42
C GLY A 120 21.45 2.74 -8.84
N LYS A 121 22.03 1.62 -8.43
CA LYS A 121 21.48 0.30 -8.76
C LYS A 121 20.44 -0.11 -7.74
N SER A 122 19.35 -0.70 -8.23
CA SER A 122 18.33 -1.33 -7.42
C SER A 122 18.45 -2.84 -7.52
N ARG A 123 18.22 -3.54 -6.42
CA ARG A 123 18.21 -5.00 -6.39
C ARG A 123 16.84 -5.46 -5.94
N PRO A 124 16.08 -6.21 -6.76
CA PRO A 124 14.79 -6.73 -6.34
C PRO A 124 14.95 -7.70 -5.17
N LEU A 125 14.07 -7.59 -4.18
CA LEU A 125 14.04 -8.48 -3.01
C LEU A 125 13.22 -9.74 -3.25
N ALA A 126 12.31 -9.71 -4.22
CA ALA A 126 11.49 -10.86 -4.60
C ALA A 126 11.44 -10.94 -6.12
N LYS A 127 11.69 -12.14 -6.67
CA LYS A 127 11.60 -12.39 -8.11
C LYS A 127 10.15 -12.75 -8.46
N ASP A 128 9.79 -12.55 -9.72
CA ASP A 128 8.50 -12.95 -10.28
C ASP A 128 7.28 -12.22 -9.68
N VAL A 129 7.49 -11.08 -9.08
CA VAL A 129 6.41 -10.23 -8.59
C VAL A 129 6.03 -9.25 -9.69
N ALA A 130 4.75 -9.27 -10.08
CA ALA A 130 4.22 -8.30 -11.03
C ALA A 130 3.98 -6.96 -10.35
N GLU A 131 4.04 -5.88 -11.12
CA GLU A 131 3.72 -4.55 -10.62
C GLU A 131 2.28 -4.51 -10.13
N GLY A 132 2.04 -3.89 -8.98
CA GLY A 132 0.72 -3.68 -8.41
C GLY A 132 0.72 -3.73 -6.90
N TRP A 133 -0.49 -3.79 -6.34
CA TRP A 133 -0.68 -3.95 -4.91
C TRP A 133 -0.46 -5.40 -4.52
N VAL A 134 0.32 -5.61 -3.46
CA VAL A 134 0.62 -6.93 -2.91
C VAL A 134 0.39 -6.91 -1.40
N PHE A 135 0.16 -8.09 -0.83
CA PHE A 135 0.00 -8.26 0.60
C PHE A 135 1.34 -8.67 1.22
N VAL A 136 1.71 -8.02 2.32
CA VAL A 136 2.91 -8.38 3.07
C VAL A 136 2.53 -9.50 4.04
N GLN A 137 2.75 -10.74 3.62
CA GLN A 137 2.35 -11.92 4.38
C GLN A 137 3.36 -12.21 5.50
N ASN A 138 2.86 -12.35 6.73
CA ASN A 138 3.69 -12.65 7.90
C ASN A 138 4.84 -11.67 8.12
N ARG A 139 4.68 -10.42 7.68
CA ARG A 139 5.70 -9.37 7.75
C ARG A 139 7.00 -9.74 7.03
N GLN A 140 6.91 -10.59 6.00
CA GLN A 140 8.06 -11.03 5.23
C GLN A 140 8.02 -10.46 3.81
N ILE A 141 9.05 -9.72 3.44
CA ILE A 141 9.17 -9.12 2.10
C ILE A 141 9.30 -10.19 1.01
N SER A 142 9.79 -11.38 1.37
CA SER A 142 9.91 -12.50 0.43
C SER A 142 8.57 -13.17 0.11
N MET A 143 7.51 -12.86 0.84
CA MET A 143 6.18 -13.45 0.66
C MET A 143 5.18 -12.34 0.35
N LEU A 144 5.04 -12.04 -0.95
CA LEU A 144 4.25 -10.92 -1.45
C LEU A 144 3.24 -11.38 -2.50
N PRO A 145 2.18 -12.09 -2.08
CA PRO A 145 1.13 -12.46 -3.05
C PRO A 145 0.44 -11.21 -3.60
N SER A 146 0.17 -11.23 -4.91
CA SER A 146 -0.60 -10.16 -5.54
C SER A 146 -1.99 -10.08 -4.95
N LEU A 147 -2.45 -8.86 -4.73
CA LEU A 147 -3.78 -8.64 -4.18
C LEU A 147 -4.83 -8.88 -5.26
N ASP A 148 -5.70 -9.85 -5.02
CA ASP A 148 -6.85 -10.14 -5.86
C ASP A 148 -8.12 -10.18 -5.00
N SER A 149 -9.25 -10.43 -5.64
CA SER A 149 -10.54 -10.46 -4.95
C SER A 149 -10.58 -11.55 -3.86
N ASN A 150 -10.02 -12.73 -4.12
CA ASN A 150 -10.01 -13.84 -3.16
C ASN A 150 -9.15 -13.53 -1.95
N LEU A 151 -7.95 -13.01 -2.16
CA LEU A 151 -7.04 -12.63 -1.07
C LEU A 151 -7.64 -11.49 -0.25
N PHE A 152 -8.20 -10.47 -0.91
CA PHE A 152 -8.85 -9.36 -0.24
C PHE A 152 -10.02 -9.85 0.63
N HIS A 153 -10.84 -10.74 0.10
CA HIS A 153 -11.97 -11.32 0.86
C HIS A 153 -11.47 -12.04 2.12
N ARG A 154 -10.41 -12.83 2.00
CA ARG A 154 -9.82 -13.52 3.16
C ARG A 154 -9.30 -12.55 4.22
N LEU A 155 -8.62 -11.49 3.80
CA LEU A 155 -8.13 -10.46 4.72
C LEU A 155 -9.29 -9.75 5.41
N LEU A 156 -10.34 -9.45 4.67
CA LEU A 156 -11.53 -8.81 5.22
C LEU A 156 -12.24 -9.71 6.24
N GLU A 157 -12.30 -11.01 5.98
CA GLU A 157 -12.87 -11.98 6.92
C GLU A 157 -12.05 -12.08 8.21
N VAL A 158 -10.71 -12.12 8.09
CA VAL A 158 -9.82 -12.19 9.26
C VAL A 158 -9.96 -10.94 10.14
N LEU A 159 -10.04 -9.77 9.53
CA LEU A 159 -10.12 -8.50 10.26
C LEU A 159 -11.54 -8.18 10.74
N GLY A 160 -12.56 -8.75 10.12
CA GLY A 160 -13.94 -8.42 10.40
C GLY A 160 -14.70 -9.35 11.36
N ARG A 161 -14.08 -10.43 11.77
CA ARG A 161 -14.74 -11.46 12.62
C ARG A 161 -15.21 -10.97 13.97
#